data_1d30196c0741f67dde7600c8ef720e85
#
_entry.id   1d30196c0741f67dde7600c8ef720e85
#
_cell.length_a   1.000
_cell.length_b   1.000
_cell.length_c   1.000
_cell.angle_alpha   90.00
_cell.angle_beta   90.00
_cell.angle_gamma   90.00
#
_symmetry.space_group_name_H-M   'P 1'
#
loop_
_entity.id
_entity.type
_entity.pdbx_description
1 polymer ?
#
loop_
_entity_poly.entity_id
_entity_poly.type
_entity_poly.pdbx_seq_one_letter_code
_entity_poly.pdbx_strand_id
1 'polypeptide(L)'
;MVEGQAPVLTPAELFSEGQVKDPYPTYRRFLDAGPTHYVNYKRGAWAIFSHAGCSTGIRDVRLTAKRMGTFLLTLAPEHRTEFAELMRLFVLWMLFIDAPEHTRLRKLMNR
;
A
#
# COMPACT_ATOMS: atom_id res chain seq x y z
N MET A 1 -23.96 -2.42 28.77
CA MET A 1 -22.81 -1.73 28.12
C MET A 1 -22.55 -2.48 26.82
N VAL A 2 -22.85 -1.87 25.69
CA VAL A 2 -22.48 -2.45 24.39
C VAL A 2 -20.98 -2.18 24.26
N GLU A 3 -20.14 -3.20 24.43
CA GLU A 3 -18.74 -3.13 24.05
C GLU A 3 -18.69 -2.71 22.59
N GLY A 4 -18.23 -1.50 22.34
CA GLY A 4 -18.11 -0.98 20.99
C GLY A 4 -17.12 -1.83 20.23
N GLN A 5 -17.64 -2.71 19.38
CA GLN A 5 -16.82 -3.52 18.49
C GLN A 5 -15.94 -2.58 17.65
N ALA A 6 -14.63 -2.79 17.68
CA ALA A 6 -13.69 -1.97 16.91
C ALA A 6 -14.12 -1.94 15.43
N PRO A 7 -14.05 -0.80 14.75
CA PRO A 7 -14.48 -0.70 13.36
C PRO A 7 -13.67 -1.66 12.49
N VAL A 8 -14.36 -2.45 11.68
CA VAL A 8 -13.73 -3.37 10.73
C VAL A 8 -13.51 -2.61 9.42
N LEU A 9 -12.24 -2.46 9.03
CA LEU A 9 -11.88 -1.84 7.77
C LEU A 9 -12.13 -2.82 6.61
N THR A 10 -13.01 -2.43 5.71
CA THR A 10 -13.34 -3.22 4.52
C THR A 10 -12.74 -2.59 3.25
N PRO A 11 -12.52 -3.38 2.18
CA PRO A 11 -12.11 -2.81 0.89
C PRO A 11 -13.08 -1.77 0.35
N ALA A 12 -14.39 -1.94 0.56
CA ALA A 12 -15.41 -0.99 0.13
C ALA A 12 -15.25 0.37 0.82
N GLU A 13 -14.86 0.39 2.09
CA GLU A 13 -14.61 1.63 2.83
C GLU A 13 -13.35 2.36 2.38
N LEU A 14 -12.39 1.66 1.75
CA LEU A 14 -11.18 2.28 1.21
C LEU A 14 -11.37 2.80 -0.22
N PHE A 15 -12.22 2.16 -1.02
CA PHE A 15 -12.29 2.36 -2.46
C PHE A 15 -13.68 2.77 -2.97
N SER A 16 -14.63 3.11 -2.07
CA SER A 16 -15.92 3.65 -2.50
C SER A 16 -15.77 5.03 -3.15
N GLU A 17 -16.70 5.40 -4.02
CA GLU A 17 -16.70 6.71 -4.68
C GLU A 17 -16.70 7.88 -3.67
N GLY A 18 -17.48 7.76 -2.60
CA GLY A 18 -17.50 8.75 -1.53
C GLY A 18 -16.16 8.88 -0.82
N GLN A 19 -15.48 7.75 -0.60
CA GLN A 19 -14.16 7.72 0.02
C GLN A 19 -13.08 8.35 -0.87
N VAL A 20 -13.16 8.17 -2.18
CA VAL A 20 -12.23 8.80 -3.14
C VAL A 20 -12.40 10.32 -3.16
N LYS A 21 -13.63 10.81 -3.00
CA LYS A 21 -13.91 12.27 -2.95
C LYS A 21 -13.48 12.93 -1.65
N ASP A 22 -13.77 12.28 -0.50
CA ASP A 22 -13.38 12.78 0.82
C ASP A 22 -12.99 11.60 1.75
N PRO A 23 -11.71 11.26 1.83
CA PRO A 23 -11.23 10.14 2.63
C PRO A 23 -11.10 10.47 4.13
N TYR A 24 -11.05 11.74 4.50
CA TYR A 24 -10.65 12.17 5.84
C TYR A 24 -11.60 11.72 6.97
N PRO A 25 -12.93 11.73 6.82
CA PRO A 25 -13.83 11.23 7.87
C PRO A 25 -13.59 9.76 8.20
N THR A 26 -13.37 8.93 7.19
CA THR A 26 -13.05 7.50 7.37
C THR A 26 -11.69 7.33 8.04
N TYR A 27 -10.66 8.04 7.58
CA TYR A 27 -9.33 7.97 8.19
C TYR A 27 -9.34 8.40 9.65
N ARG A 28 -10.11 9.44 10.00
CA ARG A 28 -10.26 9.88 11.39
C ARG A 28 -10.89 8.79 12.24
N ARG A 29 -12.01 8.20 11.78
CA ARG A 29 -12.71 7.12 12.49
C ARG A 29 -11.78 5.94 12.81
N PHE A 30 -10.97 5.51 11.83
CA PHE A 30 -10.03 4.40 12.03
C PHE A 30 -8.85 4.80 12.91
N LEU A 31 -8.33 6.02 12.78
CA LEU A 31 -7.25 6.52 13.65
C LEU A 31 -7.70 6.60 15.11
N ASP A 32 -8.93 7.05 15.37
CA ASP A 32 -9.49 7.14 16.72
C ASP A 32 -9.70 5.75 17.36
N ALA A 33 -9.97 4.74 16.54
CA ALA A 33 -10.08 3.34 17.00
C ALA A 33 -8.72 2.64 17.18
N GLY A 34 -7.66 3.17 16.54
CA GLY A 34 -6.30 2.64 16.65
C GLY A 34 -5.42 3.04 15.46
N PRO A 35 -4.08 3.00 15.64
CA PRO A 35 -3.17 3.47 14.60
C PRO A 35 -3.04 2.51 13.41
N THR A 36 -3.45 1.23 13.56
CA THR A 36 -3.21 0.18 12.57
C THR A 36 -4.37 -0.81 12.56
N HIS A 37 -4.86 -1.16 11.37
CA HIS A 37 -5.97 -2.09 11.18
C HIS A 37 -5.65 -3.14 10.13
N TYR A 38 -6.07 -4.39 10.38
CA TYR A 38 -6.02 -5.43 9.38
C TYR A 38 -7.19 -5.30 8.40
N VAL A 39 -6.91 -5.45 7.12
CA VAL A 39 -7.91 -5.40 6.05
C VAL A 39 -7.91 -6.73 5.31
N ASN A 40 -9.06 -7.39 5.25
CA ASN A 40 -9.23 -8.59 4.44
C ASN A 40 -9.39 -8.23 2.96
N TYR A 41 -8.28 -7.82 2.35
CA TYR A 41 -8.21 -7.46 0.93
C TYR A 41 -7.19 -8.36 0.23
N LYS A 42 -7.62 -9.07 -0.80
CA LYS A 42 -6.82 -10.05 -1.56
C LYS A 42 -6.18 -11.09 -0.62
N ARG A 43 -4.89 -10.95 -0.31
CA ARG A 43 -4.11 -11.84 0.58
C ARG A 43 -4.01 -11.32 2.00
N GLY A 44 -4.79 -10.31 2.34
CA GLY A 44 -4.68 -9.56 3.58
C GLY A 44 -3.72 -8.39 3.45
N ALA A 45 -4.04 -7.30 4.15
CA ALA A 45 -3.24 -6.09 4.20
C ALA A 45 -3.32 -5.43 5.57
N TRP A 46 -2.31 -4.65 5.93
CA TRP A 46 -2.34 -3.78 7.09
C TRP A 46 -2.46 -2.33 6.62
N ALA A 47 -3.45 -1.62 7.12
CA ALA A 47 -3.63 -0.19 6.90
C ALA A 47 -3.14 0.57 8.12
N ILE A 48 -2.27 1.55 7.91
CA ILE A 48 -1.70 2.40 8.97
C ILE A 48 -2.26 3.81 8.78
N PHE A 49 -2.90 4.34 9.82
CA PHE A 49 -3.56 5.65 9.78
C PHE A 49 -2.79 6.73 10.54
N SER A 50 -1.85 6.38 11.42
CA SER A 50 -1.07 7.37 12.15
C SER A 50 0.12 7.88 11.34
N HIS A 51 0.40 9.18 11.42
CA HIS A 51 1.59 9.78 10.78
C HIS A 51 2.89 9.12 11.25
N ALA A 52 3.03 8.88 12.55
CA ALA A 52 4.22 8.22 13.11
C ALA A 52 4.41 6.81 12.56
N GLY A 53 3.33 6.01 12.50
CA GLY A 53 3.35 4.66 11.94
C GLY A 53 3.69 4.65 10.45
N CYS A 54 3.07 5.53 9.65
CA CYS A 54 3.39 5.68 8.23
C CYS A 54 4.86 6.08 8.03
N SER A 55 5.33 7.08 8.79
CA SER A 55 6.72 7.57 8.69
C SER A 55 7.74 6.49 9.07
N THR A 56 7.44 5.68 10.08
CA THR A 56 8.28 4.55 10.48
C THR A 56 8.24 3.45 9.41
N GLY A 57 7.05 3.07 8.96
CA GLY A 57 6.88 2.01 7.96
C GLY A 57 7.59 2.30 6.64
N ILE A 58 7.49 3.53 6.12
CA ILE A 58 8.15 3.91 4.86
C ILE A 58 9.68 3.80 4.94
N ARG A 59 10.26 3.93 6.15
CA ARG A 59 11.70 3.85 6.37
C ARG A 59 12.20 2.48 6.83
N ASP A 60 11.29 1.56 7.11
CA ASP A 60 11.64 0.25 7.64
C ASP A 60 12.23 -0.64 6.53
N VAL A 61 13.50 -0.98 6.67
CA VAL A 61 14.24 -1.80 5.69
C VAL A 61 13.73 -3.23 5.56
N ARG A 62 12.87 -3.67 6.49
CA ARG A 62 12.20 -4.99 6.43
C ARG A 62 11.02 -4.99 5.46
N LEU A 63 10.50 -3.81 5.10
CA LEU A 63 9.44 -3.66 4.11
C LEU A 63 10.05 -3.41 2.73
N THR A 64 9.48 -4.05 1.72
CA THR A 64 9.95 -3.95 0.33
C THR A 64 8.95 -3.22 -0.55
N ALA A 65 9.46 -2.41 -1.49
CA ALA A 65 8.68 -1.80 -2.54
C ALA A 65 8.43 -2.75 -3.74
N LYS A 66 9.04 -3.94 -3.76
CA LYS A 66 9.00 -4.92 -4.87
C LYS A 66 7.64 -5.63 -4.97
N ARG A 67 6.57 -4.88 -5.21
CA ARG A 67 5.20 -5.40 -5.27
C ARG A 67 4.71 -5.79 -6.66
N MET A 68 5.48 -5.48 -7.73
CA MET A 68 5.03 -5.73 -9.11
C MET A 68 4.93 -7.22 -9.45
N GLY A 69 5.81 -8.06 -8.91
CA GLY A 69 5.70 -9.52 -9.07
C GLY A 69 4.40 -10.08 -8.50
N THR A 70 3.98 -9.59 -7.32
CA THR A 70 2.69 -9.97 -6.72
C THR A 70 1.51 -9.50 -7.59
N PHE A 71 1.60 -8.32 -8.20
CA PHE A 71 0.58 -7.85 -9.13
C PHE A 71 0.42 -8.77 -10.34
N LEU A 72 1.51 -9.20 -10.98
CA LEU A 72 1.47 -10.16 -12.09
C LEU A 72 0.75 -11.46 -11.72
N LEU A 73 0.93 -11.95 -10.50
CA LEU A 73 0.25 -13.16 -10.03
C LEU A 73 -1.27 -12.99 -9.88
N THR A 74 -1.77 -11.75 -9.84
CA THR A 74 -3.22 -11.48 -9.80
C THR A 74 -3.87 -11.47 -11.18
N LEU A 75 -3.07 -11.39 -12.25
CA LEU A 75 -3.57 -11.43 -13.63
C LEU A 75 -3.88 -12.87 -14.04
N ALA A 76 -4.87 -13.02 -14.91
CA ALA A 76 -5.13 -14.31 -15.56
C ALA A 76 -3.88 -14.77 -16.36
N PRO A 77 -3.59 -16.08 -16.41
CA PRO A 77 -2.38 -16.60 -17.02
C PRO A 77 -2.15 -16.12 -18.47
N GLU A 78 -3.22 -16.01 -19.24
CA GLU A 78 -3.21 -15.54 -20.64
C GLU A 78 -2.70 -14.11 -20.80
N HIS A 79 -2.91 -13.26 -19.82
CA HIS A 79 -2.47 -11.86 -19.84
C HIS A 79 -1.06 -11.66 -19.28
N ARG A 80 -0.50 -12.64 -18.57
CA ARG A 80 0.81 -12.49 -17.94
C ARG A 80 1.94 -12.27 -18.95
N THR A 81 1.90 -12.98 -20.07
CA THR A 81 2.91 -12.84 -21.13
C THR A 81 2.85 -11.47 -21.78
N GLU A 82 1.63 -11.00 -22.09
CA GLU A 82 1.39 -9.70 -22.71
C GLU A 82 1.88 -8.55 -21.82
N PHE A 83 1.64 -8.65 -20.51
CA PHE A 83 2.08 -7.66 -19.56
C PHE A 83 3.54 -7.81 -19.08
N ALA A 84 4.22 -8.91 -19.39
CA ALA A 84 5.56 -9.19 -18.90
C ALA A 84 6.57 -8.11 -19.31
N GLU A 85 6.53 -7.64 -20.56
CA GLU A 85 7.44 -6.60 -21.06
C GLU A 85 7.19 -5.26 -20.36
N LEU A 86 5.91 -4.89 -20.20
CA LEU A 86 5.53 -3.68 -19.46
C LEU A 86 6.02 -3.75 -18.00
N MET A 87 5.87 -4.90 -17.37
CA MET A 87 6.32 -5.11 -15.99
C MET A 87 7.84 -5.04 -15.85
N ARG A 88 8.60 -5.46 -16.85
CA ARG A 88 10.07 -5.29 -16.87
C ARG A 88 10.48 -3.82 -16.80
N LEU A 89 9.72 -2.94 -17.43
CA LEU A 89 9.94 -1.49 -17.33
C LEU A 89 9.54 -0.94 -15.96
N PHE A 90 8.38 -1.35 -15.44
CA PHE A 90 7.90 -0.88 -14.14
C PHE A 90 8.81 -1.24 -12.97
N VAL A 91 9.42 -2.43 -12.97
CA VAL A 91 10.35 -2.83 -11.90
C VAL A 91 11.62 -1.96 -11.84
N LEU A 92 11.93 -1.22 -12.91
CA LEU A 92 13.04 -0.28 -12.95
C LEU A 92 12.68 1.12 -12.42
N TRP A 93 11.39 1.39 -12.18
CA TRP A 93 10.98 2.67 -11.62
C TRP A 93 11.41 2.78 -10.15
N MET A 94 11.90 3.95 -9.78
CA MET A 94 12.36 4.24 -8.42
C MET A 94 11.30 3.93 -7.35
N LEU A 95 10.01 3.98 -7.71
CA LEU A 95 8.87 3.64 -6.85
C LEU A 95 8.82 2.15 -6.43
N PHE A 96 9.47 1.27 -7.20
CA PHE A 96 9.45 -0.19 -7.01
C PHE A 96 10.83 -0.77 -6.72
N ILE A 97 11.79 0.08 -6.42
CA ILE A 97 13.18 -0.30 -6.13
C ILE A 97 13.45 -0.04 -4.64
N ASP A 98 14.15 -0.96 -3.99
CA ASP A 98 14.61 -0.80 -2.62
C ASP A 98 16.03 -0.24 -2.55
N ALA A 99 16.49 0.09 -1.35
CA ALA A 99 17.90 0.40 -1.10
C ALA A 99 18.76 -0.85 -1.41
N PRO A 100 19.99 -0.67 -1.89
CA PRO A 100 20.74 0.60 -2.04
C PRO A 100 20.44 1.36 -3.33
N GLU A 101 19.83 0.71 -4.35
CA GLU A 101 19.61 1.31 -5.67
C GLU A 101 18.66 2.53 -5.61
N HIS A 102 17.57 2.43 -4.86
CA HIS A 102 16.67 3.56 -4.62
C HIS A 102 17.44 4.78 -4.07
N THR A 103 18.30 4.55 -3.08
CA THR A 103 19.08 5.62 -2.44
C THR A 103 20.05 6.26 -3.42
N ARG A 104 20.67 5.47 -4.28
CA ARG A 104 21.59 5.94 -5.32
C ARG A 104 20.87 6.84 -6.34
N LEU A 105 19.74 6.37 -6.86
CA LEU A 105 18.94 7.11 -7.85
C LEU A 105 18.40 8.42 -7.25
N ARG A 106 17.85 8.37 -6.04
CA ARG A 106 17.32 9.55 -5.36
C ARG A 106 18.39 10.63 -5.12
N LYS A 107 19.63 10.23 -4.78
CA LYS A 107 20.74 11.17 -4.66
C LYS A 107 21.12 11.83 -5.99
N LEU A 108 20.97 11.15 -7.11
CA LEU A 108 21.23 11.73 -8.44
C LEU A 108 20.15 12.75 -8.83
N MET A 109 18.90 12.50 -8.48
CA MET A 109 17.77 13.40 -8.79
C MET A 109 17.73 14.65 -7.92
N ASN A 110 18.33 14.63 -6.74
CA ASN A 110 18.32 15.74 -5.77
C ASN A 110 19.59 16.63 -5.90
N ARG A 111 20.34 16.52 -6.98
CA ARG A 111 21.49 17.40 -7.32
C ARG A 111 21.01 18.54 -8.21
#